data_bde98ce4ed7779df7de730e3219e273c
#
_entry.id   bde98ce4ed7779df7de730e3219e273c
#
_cell.length_a   1.000
_cell.length_b   1.000
_cell.length_c   1.000
_cell.angle_alpha   90.00
_cell.angle_beta   90.00
_cell.angle_gamma   90.00
#
_symmetry.space_group_name_H-M   'P 1'
#
loop_
_entity.id
_entity.type
_entity.pdbx_description
1 polymer ?
#
loop_
_entity_poly.entity_id
_entity_poly.type
_entity_poly.pdbx_seq_one_letter_code
_entity_poly.pdbx_strand_id
1 'polypeptide(L)'
;MRSRSSFVLPGPRWIGVTILKLSAKLFGFSVVCLAISFCGTARAQEYCAPACDTAQPSWMCDSNTDPCTDWLSSPFMLGDLGGLRSGLAESGIVYNASLTNFYQGVTSGGNQQTFNNGGKLDQFVIFEGGKLGLNEGFMAILHAETRYGEDVIMDAAPLAPVNGNLLYPSLNNETAITGLLFQQALSEEWALSFGKFNALDLWNMLYPQTGRGVTGFMNASMILPLTMARTFPLSTLGGGVLRMKEKQIQGALVAYDSNNSTTTSGFDELFDNGAVVLGLWRFFTEFNELPGSHLFGGTWASGDFSSLDRLDWAFIPGQGITAGQQSGSWSLFYVAEQKLMVDPCNPKRNVGLLSQWGLADEETSPYRWTGNVALQAQGMIRGRDNDTLGVGYFYSGLSGQFKSLQRQFDVDNLQGGEIYYNATITPWFHLTADLQIVEPSVEFNDTAVVFGLRAQLLL
;
A
#
# COMPACT_ATOMS: atom_id res chain seq x y z
N MET A 1 -59.57 -6.74 -38.30
CA MET A 1 -59.19 -5.44 -37.72
C MET A 1 -57.67 -5.44 -37.54
N ARG A 2 -57.01 -4.41 -38.03
CA ARG A 2 -55.57 -4.36 -38.39
C ARG A 2 -54.63 -4.48 -37.19
N SER A 3 -53.67 -5.43 -37.27
CA SER A 3 -52.45 -5.51 -36.44
C SER A 3 -51.46 -4.47 -36.89
N ARG A 4 -50.90 -3.67 -35.99
CA ARG A 4 -49.69 -2.84 -36.22
C ARG A 4 -48.48 -3.58 -35.70
N SER A 5 -47.64 -4.04 -36.60
CA SER A 5 -46.30 -4.47 -36.33
C SER A 5 -45.39 -3.26 -36.19
N SER A 6 -44.78 -3.06 -35.02
CA SER A 6 -43.70 -2.09 -34.82
C SER A 6 -42.36 -2.77 -35.09
N PHE A 7 -41.71 -2.33 -36.17
CA PHE A 7 -40.32 -2.64 -36.47
C PHE A 7 -39.41 -1.88 -35.50
N VAL A 8 -38.63 -2.62 -34.70
CA VAL A 8 -37.54 -2.07 -33.92
C VAL A 8 -36.25 -2.26 -34.72
N LEU A 9 -35.61 -1.15 -35.13
CA LEU A 9 -34.31 -1.14 -35.77
C LEU A 9 -33.21 -1.47 -34.73
N PRO A 10 -32.22 -2.32 -35.04
CA PRO A 10 -31.10 -2.56 -34.14
C PRO A 10 -30.18 -1.33 -34.07
N GLY A 11 -29.96 -0.82 -32.87
CA GLY A 11 -28.99 0.23 -32.58
C GLY A 11 -27.56 -0.19 -32.88
N PRO A 12 -26.65 0.75 -33.09
CA PRO A 12 -25.27 0.47 -33.47
C PRO A 12 -24.51 -0.20 -32.32
N ARG A 13 -24.01 -1.42 -32.56
CA ARG A 13 -23.08 -2.12 -31.68
C ARG A 13 -21.72 -1.42 -31.72
N TRP A 14 -21.24 -1.07 -30.56
CA TRP A 14 -20.06 -0.31 -30.28
C TRP A 14 -18.75 -1.05 -30.69
N ILE A 15 -17.97 -0.41 -31.55
CA ILE A 15 -16.58 -0.79 -31.89
C ILE A 15 -15.60 -0.44 -30.74
N GLY A 16 -16.06 0.28 -29.68
CA GLY A 16 -15.24 0.76 -28.58
C GLY A 16 -14.70 -0.31 -27.61
N VAL A 17 -15.45 -1.36 -27.36
CA VAL A 17 -15.12 -2.37 -26.33
C VAL A 17 -13.87 -3.19 -26.68
N THR A 18 -13.66 -3.48 -27.95
CA THR A 18 -12.50 -4.27 -28.42
C THR A 18 -11.18 -3.48 -28.36
N ILE A 19 -11.24 -2.15 -28.50
CA ILE A 19 -10.05 -1.29 -28.47
C ILE A 19 -9.55 -1.12 -27.02
N LEU A 20 -10.45 -1.03 -26.03
CA LEU A 20 -10.07 -0.89 -24.61
C LEU A 20 -9.50 -2.20 -24.02
N LYS A 21 -10.08 -3.37 -24.38
CA LYS A 21 -9.50 -4.68 -23.99
C LYS A 21 -8.11 -4.91 -24.61
N LEU A 22 -7.88 -4.38 -25.81
CA LEU A 22 -6.56 -4.43 -26.47
C LEU A 22 -5.56 -3.47 -25.82
N SER A 23 -6.00 -2.31 -25.32
CA SER A 23 -5.13 -1.30 -24.70
C SER A 23 -4.62 -1.74 -23.31
N ALA A 24 -5.41 -2.45 -22.51
CA ALA A 24 -4.97 -2.97 -21.20
C ALA A 24 -3.88 -4.05 -21.36
N LYS A 25 -4.01 -4.93 -22.36
CA LYS A 25 -2.97 -5.92 -22.68
C LYS A 25 -1.71 -5.27 -23.28
N LEU A 26 -1.88 -4.21 -24.07
CA LEU A 26 -0.76 -3.42 -24.62
C LEU A 26 -0.07 -2.57 -23.55
N PHE A 27 -0.80 -2.09 -22.54
CA PHE A 27 -0.22 -1.34 -21.43
C PHE A 27 0.73 -2.19 -20.59
N GLY A 28 0.31 -3.44 -20.22
CA GLY A 28 1.18 -4.39 -19.51
C GLY A 28 2.45 -4.74 -20.30
N PHE A 29 2.33 -4.96 -21.62
CA PHE A 29 3.48 -5.25 -22.48
C PHE A 29 4.40 -4.02 -22.68
N SER A 30 3.82 -2.82 -22.75
CA SER A 30 4.59 -1.57 -22.89
C SER A 30 5.37 -1.20 -21.64
N VAL A 31 4.84 -1.48 -20.43
CA VAL A 31 5.56 -1.26 -19.16
C VAL A 31 6.80 -2.15 -19.08
N VAL A 32 6.68 -3.42 -19.48
CA VAL A 32 7.81 -4.36 -19.52
C VAL A 32 8.84 -3.94 -20.59
N CYS A 33 8.39 -3.47 -21.74
CA CYS A 33 9.30 -3.00 -22.82
C CYS A 33 10.00 -1.67 -22.46
N LEU A 34 9.31 -0.74 -21.75
CA LEU A 34 9.95 0.48 -21.23
C LEU A 34 11.03 0.15 -20.20
N ALA A 35 10.78 -0.81 -19.30
CA ALA A 35 11.76 -1.26 -18.32
C ALA A 35 13.04 -1.80 -18.99
N ILE A 36 12.88 -2.57 -20.09
CA ILE A 36 14.00 -3.14 -20.83
C ILE A 36 14.75 -2.07 -21.65
N SER A 37 14.05 -1.06 -22.17
CA SER A 37 14.65 0.01 -22.96
C SER A 37 15.48 1.00 -22.12
N PHE A 38 15.15 1.20 -20.85
CA PHE A 38 15.94 2.02 -19.93
C PHE A 38 17.22 1.34 -19.44
N CYS A 39 17.31 0.00 -19.52
CA CYS A 39 18.48 -0.75 -19.06
C CYS A 39 19.67 -0.76 -20.03
N GLY A 40 19.55 -0.17 -21.19
CA GLY A 40 20.55 -0.22 -22.24
C GLY A 40 21.14 1.13 -22.63
N THR A 41 21.80 1.86 -21.74
CA THR A 41 22.90 2.82 -22.04
C THR A 41 23.15 3.78 -20.87
N ALA A 42 23.55 3.32 -19.72
CA ALA A 42 24.09 4.21 -18.69
C ALA A 42 25.55 3.83 -18.38
N ARG A 43 26.44 4.04 -19.35
CA ARG A 43 27.84 4.35 -19.06
C ARG A 43 27.98 5.86 -19.15
N ALA A 44 27.70 6.55 -18.08
CA ALA A 44 28.11 7.94 -17.88
C ALA A 44 28.93 8.01 -16.62
N GLN A 45 30.21 7.69 -16.73
CA GLN A 45 31.21 8.33 -15.92
C GLN A 45 31.30 9.79 -16.42
N GLU A 46 30.32 10.59 -16.11
CA GLU A 46 30.49 12.04 -16.17
C GLU A 46 30.93 12.50 -14.79
N TYR A 47 32.08 13.14 -14.75
CA TYR A 47 32.60 13.89 -13.62
C TYR A 47 31.45 14.66 -12.98
N CYS A 48 31.16 14.39 -11.71
CA CYS A 48 30.36 15.25 -10.88
C CYS A 48 31.04 16.62 -10.92
N ALA A 49 30.53 17.54 -11.69
CA ALA A 49 30.87 18.93 -11.45
C ALA A 49 30.56 19.18 -9.97
N PRO A 50 31.48 19.77 -9.19
CA PRO A 50 31.17 20.13 -7.82
C PRO A 50 29.82 20.84 -7.88
N ALA A 51 28.87 20.39 -7.05
CA ALA A 51 27.61 21.08 -6.90
C ALA A 51 27.99 22.56 -6.91
N CYS A 52 27.50 23.32 -7.89
CA CYS A 52 27.61 24.76 -7.82
C CYS A 52 26.94 25.08 -6.48
N ASP A 53 27.80 25.25 -5.48
CA ASP A 53 27.50 26.13 -4.38
C ASP A 53 27.11 27.43 -5.09
N THR A 54 25.84 27.57 -5.37
CA THR A 54 25.22 28.87 -5.48
C THR A 54 25.30 29.39 -4.04
N ALA A 55 26.51 29.75 -3.63
CA ALA A 55 26.70 30.66 -2.55
C ALA A 55 25.78 31.83 -2.92
N GLN A 56 24.63 31.87 -2.30
CA GLN A 56 23.77 33.06 -2.37
C GLN A 56 24.67 34.18 -1.93
N PRO A 57 24.75 35.26 -2.70
CA PRO A 57 25.60 36.38 -2.36
C PRO A 57 25.35 36.77 -0.89
N SER A 58 26.38 37.00 -0.12
CA SER A 58 26.33 37.28 1.33
C SER A 58 25.45 38.47 1.73
N TRP A 59 24.95 39.23 0.77
CA TRP A 59 23.97 40.30 0.96
C TRP A 59 22.51 39.82 0.98
N MET A 60 22.25 38.52 0.67
CA MET A 60 20.92 37.88 0.80
C MET A 60 20.71 37.18 2.16
N CYS A 61 21.75 37.10 2.99
CA CYS A 61 21.63 36.65 4.36
C CYS A 61 21.37 37.85 5.28
N ASP A 62 20.28 38.57 5.05
CA ASP A 62 19.81 39.54 6.03
C ASP A 62 19.23 38.80 7.23
N SER A 63 19.68 39.15 8.41
CA SER A 63 19.32 38.59 9.71
C SER A 63 17.86 38.86 10.15
N ASN A 64 17.00 39.22 9.22
CA ASN A 64 15.55 39.25 9.34
C ASN A 64 15.00 38.11 8.47
N THR A 65 15.05 36.87 9.00
CA THR A 65 14.30 35.76 8.43
C THR A 65 12.83 36.16 8.33
N ASP A 66 12.35 36.29 7.08
CA ASP A 66 10.93 36.50 6.82
C ASP A 66 10.18 35.26 7.39
N PRO A 67 9.29 35.45 8.39
CA PRO A 67 8.56 34.33 9.00
C PRO A 67 7.82 33.44 7.98
N CYS A 68 7.50 34.00 6.80
CA CYS A 68 6.84 33.25 5.73
C CYS A 68 7.79 32.28 4.99
N THR A 69 9.06 32.63 4.81
CA THR A 69 10.04 31.73 4.17
C THR A 69 10.43 30.58 5.09
N ASP A 70 10.44 30.82 6.40
CA ASP A 70 10.72 29.79 7.39
C ASP A 70 9.59 28.75 7.48
N TRP A 71 8.33 29.18 7.39
CA TRP A 71 7.17 28.28 7.40
C TRP A 71 7.11 27.35 6.18
N LEU A 72 7.38 27.85 4.97
CA LEU A 72 7.38 27.03 3.74
C LEU A 72 8.50 25.97 3.71
N SER A 73 9.59 26.20 4.42
CA SER A 73 10.72 25.28 4.56
C SER A 73 10.60 24.34 5.77
N SER A 74 9.63 24.59 6.67
CA SER A 74 9.36 23.75 7.82
C SER A 74 9.02 22.30 7.39
N PRO A 75 9.44 21.27 8.14
CA PRO A 75 9.02 19.88 7.87
C PRO A 75 7.54 19.62 8.18
N PHE A 76 6.89 20.50 8.94
CA PHE A 76 5.50 20.37 9.38
C PHE A 76 4.72 21.66 9.14
N MET A 77 3.45 21.53 8.74
CA MET A 77 2.56 22.67 8.48
C MET A 77 2.36 23.55 9.73
N LEU A 78 2.25 22.94 10.89
CA LEU A 78 2.09 23.65 12.18
C LEU A 78 3.43 24.04 12.83
N GLY A 79 4.56 23.78 12.14
CA GLY A 79 5.91 24.04 12.63
C GLY A 79 6.23 23.32 13.94
N ASP A 80 6.99 23.96 14.80
CA ASP A 80 7.41 23.42 16.10
C ASP A 80 6.39 23.67 17.24
N LEU A 81 5.24 24.28 16.96
CA LEU A 81 4.22 24.63 17.97
C LEU A 81 4.81 25.42 19.16
N GLY A 82 5.71 26.38 18.87
CA GLY A 82 6.36 27.20 19.89
C GLY A 82 7.36 26.45 20.77
N GLY A 83 8.03 25.44 20.24
CA GLY A 83 9.00 24.62 20.96
C GLY A 83 8.43 23.37 21.62
N LEU A 84 7.11 23.13 21.51
CA LEU A 84 6.48 21.96 22.12
C LEU A 84 6.94 20.65 21.47
N ARG A 85 7.03 20.62 20.13
CA ARG A 85 7.42 19.43 19.40
C ARG A 85 8.88 19.04 19.67
N SER A 86 9.79 20.01 19.61
CA SER A 86 11.20 19.79 19.93
C SER A 86 11.40 19.42 21.40
N GLY A 87 10.73 20.08 22.34
CA GLY A 87 10.80 19.75 23.76
C GLY A 87 10.29 18.34 24.09
N LEU A 88 9.21 17.88 23.44
CA LEU A 88 8.73 16.50 23.56
C LEU A 88 9.75 15.52 22.98
N ALA A 89 10.33 15.79 21.80
CA ALA A 89 11.32 14.94 21.16
C ALA A 89 12.61 14.82 21.97
N GLU A 90 13.05 15.90 22.61
CA GLU A 90 14.18 15.87 23.57
C GLU A 90 13.88 14.98 24.78
N SER A 91 12.64 14.97 25.28
CA SER A 91 12.22 14.10 26.37
C SER A 91 11.91 12.66 25.94
N GLY A 92 12.02 12.34 24.65
CA GLY A 92 11.82 10.97 24.12
C GLY A 92 10.40 10.69 23.63
N ILE A 93 9.60 11.72 23.39
CA ILE A 93 8.24 11.59 22.84
C ILE A 93 8.19 12.30 21.49
N VAL A 94 7.96 11.53 20.41
CA VAL A 94 7.82 12.09 19.06
C VAL A 94 6.37 11.97 18.62
N TYR A 95 5.75 13.10 18.29
CA TYR A 95 4.40 13.15 17.75
C TYR A 95 4.41 13.56 16.29
N ASN A 96 3.84 12.71 15.43
CA ASN A 96 3.66 12.97 14.01
C ASN A 96 2.19 12.77 13.64
N ALA A 97 1.63 13.72 12.92
CA ALA A 97 0.29 13.58 12.37
C ALA A 97 0.28 13.96 10.90
N SER A 98 -0.53 13.27 10.12
CA SER A 98 -0.75 13.59 8.71
C SER A 98 -2.23 13.50 8.36
N LEU A 99 -2.70 14.51 7.62
CA LEU A 99 -4.03 14.52 7.04
C LEU A 99 -3.90 14.24 5.56
N THR A 100 -4.48 13.14 5.09
CA THR A 100 -4.52 12.77 3.68
C THR A 100 -5.94 12.81 3.17
N ASN A 101 -6.19 13.61 2.13
CA ASN A 101 -7.49 13.69 1.47
C ASN A 101 -7.38 13.12 0.06
N PHE A 102 -8.36 12.32 -0.31
CA PHE A 102 -8.48 11.67 -1.62
C PHE A 102 -9.75 12.16 -2.31
N TYR A 103 -9.60 12.74 -3.49
CA TYR A 103 -10.70 12.99 -4.42
C TYR A 103 -10.52 12.06 -5.60
N GLN A 104 -11.31 11.00 -5.65
CA GLN A 104 -11.21 9.95 -6.66
C GLN A 104 -12.53 9.74 -7.36
N GLY A 105 -12.49 9.31 -8.61
CA GLY A 105 -13.70 9.01 -9.36
C GLY A 105 -13.48 8.03 -10.49
N VAL A 106 -14.50 7.23 -10.75
CA VAL A 106 -14.59 6.36 -11.92
C VAL A 106 -15.08 7.19 -13.09
N THR A 107 -14.22 7.40 -14.09
CA THR A 107 -14.51 8.24 -15.27
C THR A 107 -15.12 7.42 -16.41
N SER A 108 -14.89 6.11 -16.42
CA SER A 108 -15.43 5.17 -17.41
C SER A 108 -15.43 3.76 -16.88
N GLY A 109 -16.40 2.95 -17.26
CA GLY A 109 -16.53 1.56 -16.81
C GLY A 109 -16.88 1.44 -15.32
N GLY A 110 -16.47 0.32 -14.71
CA GLY A 110 -16.77 0.00 -13.31
C GLY A 110 -18.26 -0.27 -13.04
N ASN A 111 -18.61 -0.29 -11.76
CA ASN A 111 -20.01 -0.45 -11.32
C ASN A 111 -20.79 0.86 -11.40
N GLN A 112 -20.17 1.97 -10.99
CA GLN A 112 -20.75 3.31 -11.01
C GLN A 112 -19.69 4.33 -11.38
N GLN A 113 -20.09 5.35 -12.15
CA GLN A 113 -19.24 6.47 -12.53
C GLN A 113 -19.52 7.66 -11.60
N THR A 114 -18.90 7.62 -10.42
CA THR A 114 -19.04 8.62 -9.36
C THR A 114 -17.69 9.19 -8.99
N PHE A 115 -17.69 10.39 -8.39
CA PHE A 115 -16.53 11.02 -7.76
C PHE A 115 -16.83 11.21 -6.29
N ASN A 116 -15.99 10.63 -5.43
CA ASN A 116 -16.13 10.68 -4.00
C ASN A 116 -14.94 11.40 -3.35
N ASN A 117 -15.18 11.96 -2.18
CA ASN A 117 -14.18 12.63 -1.38
C ASN A 117 -14.12 11.95 -0.01
N GLY A 118 -12.96 11.39 0.28
CA GLY A 118 -12.68 10.77 1.56
C GLY A 118 -11.26 11.03 2.00
N GLY A 119 -10.94 10.68 3.22
CA GLY A 119 -9.61 10.91 3.72
C GLY A 119 -9.35 10.21 5.02
N LYS A 120 -8.13 10.44 5.53
CA LYS A 120 -7.66 9.83 6.76
C LYS A 120 -6.72 10.78 7.49
N LEU A 121 -6.93 10.88 8.81
CA LEU A 121 -6.00 11.46 9.75
C LEU A 121 -5.23 10.32 10.40
N ASP A 122 -3.93 10.26 10.14
CA ASP A 122 -2.99 9.34 10.79
C ASP A 122 -2.25 10.09 11.90
N GLN A 123 -2.16 9.50 13.09
CA GLN A 123 -1.48 10.06 14.24
C GLN A 123 -0.55 9.02 14.84
N PHE A 124 0.73 9.35 14.91
CA PHE A 124 1.76 8.53 15.52
C PHE A 124 2.31 9.19 16.76
N VAL A 125 2.38 8.40 17.86
CA VAL A 125 3.15 8.78 19.04
C VAL A 125 4.23 7.72 19.25
N ILE A 126 5.48 8.15 19.23
CA ILE A 126 6.65 7.28 19.41
C ILE A 126 7.29 7.64 20.75
N PHE A 127 7.52 6.63 21.59
CA PHE A 127 8.19 6.74 22.88
C PHE A 127 9.56 6.07 22.80
N GLU A 128 10.63 6.83 23.03
CA GLU A 128 12.02 6.37 23.08
C GLU A 128 12.40 6.05 24.52
N GLY A 129 12.49 4.77 24.87
CA GLY A 129 12.67 4.32 26.27
C GLY A 129 13.93 4.85 26.92
N GLY A 130 15.08 4.89 26.23
CA GLY A 130 16.33 5.39 26.79
C GLY A 130 16.24 6.86 27.26
N LYS A 131 15.58 7.72 26.48
CA LYS A 131 15.35 9.14 26.86
C LYS A 131 14.34 9.29 27.98
N LEU A 132 13.39 8.36 28.10
CA LEU A 132 12.37 8.32 29.15
C LEU A 132 12.87 7.68 30.47
N GLY A 133 14.13 7.28 30.53
CA GLY A 133 14.71 6.61 31.71
C GLY A 133 14.29 5.14 31.86
N LEU A 134 13.76 4.53 30.77
CA LEU A 134 13.49 3.10 30.65
C LEU A 134 14.70 2.36 30.08
N ASN A 135 14.53 1.11 29.68
CA ASN A 135 15.59 0.34 29.03
C ASN A 135 16.06 0.97 27.74
N GLU A 136 17.39 1.00 27.52
CA GLU A 136 17.95 1.33 26.22
C GLU A 136 17.46 0.35 25.15
N GLY A 137 17.16 0.86 23.95
CA GLY A 137 16.60 0.06 22.85
C GLY A 137 15.13 -0.31 23.00
N PHE A 138 14.44 0.16 24.06
CA PHE A 138 13.00 0.07 24.16
C PHE A 138 12.33 1.21 23.37
N MET A 139 11.31 0.86 22.57
CA MET A 139 10.49 1.80 21.82
C MET A 139 9.03 1.35 21.87
N ALA A 140 8.12 2.30 22.03
CA ALA A 140 6.70 2.05 21.83
C ALA A 140 6.17 2.99 20.73
N ILE A 141 5.33 2.46 19.84
CA ILE A 141 4.72 3.18 18.73
C ILE A 141 3.22 3.01 18.82
N LEU A 142 2.50 4.11 19.00
CA LEU A 142 1.05 4.15 18.91
C LEU A 142 0.66 4.75 17.58
N HIS A 143 -0.25 4.10 16.85
CA HIS A 143 -0.87 4.59 15.63
C HIS A 143 -2.38 4.67 15.82
N ALA A 144 -2.93 5.88 15.72
CA ALA A 144 -4.35 6.15 15.75
C ALA A 144 -4.78 6.70 14.39
N GLU A 145 -5.87 6.19 13.86
CA GLU A 145 -6.38 6.50 12.53
C GLU A 145 -7.85 6.93 12.60
N THR A 146 -8.16 8.02 11.90
CA THR A 146 -9.55 8.49 11.74
C THR A 146 -9.86 8.58 10.26
N ARG A 147 -10.69 7.68 9.74
CA ARG A 147 -11.19 7.73 8.38
C ARG A 147 -12.44 8.63 8.31
N TYR A 148 -12.58 9.38 7.21
CA TYR A 148 -13.77 10.21 6.96
C TYR A 148 -14.16 10.21 5.49
N GLY A 149 -15.41 10.57 5.21
CA GLY A 149 -15.95 10.68 3.86
C GLY A 149 -16.19 9.34 3.18
N GLU A 150 -16.18 9.34 1.86
CA GLU A 150 -16.53 8.20 1.01
C GLU A 150 -15.37 7.83 0.08
N ASP A 151 -15.33 6.57 -0.38
CA ASP A 151 -14.37 6.06 -1.35
C ASP A 151 -15.09 5.55 -2.62
N VAL A 152 -14.30 5.18 -3.63
CA VAL A 152 -14.79 4.64 -4.90
C VAL A 152 -14.44 3.16 -5.10
N ILE A 153 -14.03 2.45 -4.05
CA ILE A 153 -13.56 1.06 -4.15
C ILE A 153 -14.64 0.16 -4.73
N MET A 154 -15.86 0.26 -4.20
CA MET A 154 -17.00 -0.54 -4.68
C MET A 154 -17.50 -0.10 -6.04
N ASP A 155 -17.34 1.17 -6.40
CA ASP A 155 -17.74 1.71 -7.68
C ASP A 155 -16.81 1.25 -8.82
N ALA A 156 -15.52 1.08 -8.51
CA ALA A 156 -14.49 0.71 -9.48
C ALA A 156 -14.28 -0.81 -9.58
N ALA A 157 -13.64 -1.41 -8.57
CA ALA A 157 -13.22 -2.79 -8.61
C ALA A 157 -12.99 -3.34 -7.19
N PRO A 158 -14.00 -3.93 -6.54
CA PRO A 158 -13.92 -4.33 -5.13
C PRO A 158 -12.85 -5.39 -4.84
N LEU A 159 -12.53 -6.28 -5.80
CA LEU A 159 -11.46 -7.29 -5.65
C LEU A 159 -10.06 -6.78 -6.00
N ALA A 160 -9.92 -5.57 -6.55
CA ALA A 160 -8.65 -4.87 -6.71
C ALA A 160 -8.82 -3.46 -6.18
N PRO A 161 -8.91 -3.27 -4.85
CA PRO A 161 -9.28 -1.98 -4.28
C PRO A 161 -8.36 -0.86 -4.76
N VAL A 162 -8.95 0.13 -5.43
CA VAL A 162 -8.24 1.25 -6.06
C VAL A 162 -7.66 2.24 -5.05
N ASN A 163 -7.97 2.05 -3.75
CA ASN A 163 -7.41 2.82 -2.66
C ASN A 163 -7.19 1.95 -1.43
N GLY A 164 -5.97 1.43 -1.26
CA GLY A 164 -5.60 0.58 -0.12
C GLY A 164 -5.61 1.33 1.21
N ASN A 165 -5.43 2.65 1.21
CA ASN A 165 -5.41 3.44 2.43
C ASN A 165 -6.81 3.65 3.03
N LEU A 166 -7.86 3.70 2.20
CA LEU A 166 -9.24 3.86 2.63
C LEU A 166 -9.96 2.53 2.90
N LEU A 167 -9.28 1.38 2.82
CA LEU A 167 -9.87 0.09 3.16
C LEU A 167 -10.26 0.02 4.65
N TYR A 168 -9.55 0.73 5.52
CA TYR A 168 -9.79 0.74 6.97
C TYR A 168 -9.25 2.01 7.64
N PRO A 169 -9.59 2.28 8.90
CA PRO A 169 -10.58 1.57 9.68
C PRO A 169 -11.98 1.70 9.06
N SER A 170 -12.86 0.73 9.34
CA SER A 170 -14.24 0.75 8.81
C SER A 170 -15.14 1.80 9.45
N LEU A 171 -14.77 2.32 10.61
CA LEU A 171 -15.48 3.40 11.32
C LEU A 171 -15.27 4.73 10.59
N ASN A 172 -16.37 5.42 10.31
CA ASN A 172 -16.35 6.74 9.68
C ASN A 172 -16.46 7.83 10.74
N ASN A 173 -15.53 8.82 10.70
CA ASN A 173 -15.41 9.92 11.65
C ASN A 173 -15.08 9.51 13.10
N GLU A 174 -14.77 8.26 13.36
CA GLU A 174 -14.30 7.79 14.66
C GLU A 174 -12.82 7.44 14.60
N THR A 175 -12.13 7.65 15.71
CA THR A 175 -10.71 7.33 15.83
C THR A 175 -10.52 5.92 16.36
N ALA A 176 -9.78 5.10 15.61
CA ALA A 176 -9.38 3.77 16.03
C ALA A 176 -7.88 3.70 16.33
N ILE A 177 -7.48 3.02 17.40
CA ILE A 177 -6.08 2.67 17.64
C ILE A 177 -5.81 1.39 16.85
N THR A 178 -5.22 1.54 15.66
CA THR A 178 -4.93 0.43 14.75
C THR A 178 -3.57 -0.21 14.99
N GLY A 179 -2.66 0.51 15.67
CA GLY A 179 -1.35 0.02 16.06
C GLY A 179 -0.95 0.46 17.47
N LEU A 180 -0.42 -0.47 18.26
CA LEU A 180 0.28 -0.21 19.52
C LEU A 180 1.40 -1.23 19.65
N LEU A 181 2.55 -0.87 19.11
CA LEU A 181 3.70 -1.76 18.96
C LEU A 181 4.75 -1.44 20.01
N PHE A 182 5.18 -2.44 20.74
CA PHE A 182 6.31 -2.38 21.66
C PHE A 182 7.48 -3.14 21.04
N GLN A 183 8.66 -2.53 21.04
CA GLN A 183 9.88 -3.13 20.54
C GLN A 183 10.98 -3.00 21.59
N GLN A 184 11.75 -4.07 21.79
CA GLN A 184 12.92 -4.07 22.61
C GLN A 184 14.10 -4.64 21.83
N ALA A 185 15.10 -3.82 21.56
CA ALA A 185 16.38 -4.30 21.04
C ALA A 185 17.06 -5.15 22.12
N LEU A 186 17.44 -6.38 21.76
CA LEU A 186 18.20 -7.29 22.61
C LEU A 186 19.70 -7.20 22.32
N SER A 187 20.03 -6.85 21.07
CA SER A 187 21.37 -6.60 20.55
C SER A 187 21.27 -5.75 19.30
N GLU A 188 22.39 -5.46 18.63
CA GLU A 188 22.40 -4.79 17.31
C GLU A 188 21.71 -5.61 16.23
N GLU A 189 21.62 -6.95 16.40
CA GLU A 189 21.05 -7.85 15.39
C GLU A 189 19.67 -8.40 15.76
N TRP A 190 19.23 -8.33 17.02
CA TRP A 190 18.00 -8.96 17.46
C TRP A 190 17.10 -8.01 18.22
N ALA A 191 15.82 -8.06 17.92
CA ALA A 191 14.79 -7.33 18.65
C ALA A 191 13.56 -8.21 18.92
N LEU A 192 12.89 -7.95 20.04
CA LEU A 192 11.53 -8.42 20.31
C LEU A 192 10.54 -7.36 19.85
N SER A 193 9.41 -7.83 19.33
CA SER A 193 8.30 -6.95 18.94
C SER A 193 7.00 -7.60 19.40
N PHE A 194 6.13 -6.85 20.08
CA PHE A 194 4.84 -7.35 20.57
C PHE A 194 3.83 -6.23 20.71
N GLY A 195 2.55 -6.60 20.78
CA GLY A 195 1.45 -5.65 20.91
C GLY A 195 0.45 -5.74 19.76
N LYS A 196 -0.13 -4.62 19.40
CA LYS A 196 -1.10 -4.52 18.29
C LYS A 196 -0.38 -4.10 17.02
N PHE A 197 -0.33 -5.00 16.05
CA PHE A 197 0.30 -4.80 14.76
C PHE A 197 -0.69 -4.17 13.77
N ASN A 198 -0.27 -3.14 13.05
CA ASN A 198 -0.94 -2.62 11.86
C ASN A 198 -0.23 -3.16 10.62
N ALA A 199 -0.96 -3.84 9.74
CA ALA A 199 -0.39 -4.53 8.57
C ALA A 199 0.33 -3.57 7.61
N LEU A 200 -0.25 -2.39 7.33
CA LEU A 200 0.37 -1.42 6.42
C LEU A 200 1.62 -0.78 7.04
N ASP A 201 1.64 -0.58 8.35
CA ASP A 201 2.83 -0.07 9.04
C ASP A 201 3.98 -1.08 8.99
N LEU A 202 3.69 -2.36 9.28
CA LEU A 202 4.69 -3.42 9.18
C LEU A 202 5.23 -3.57 7.74
N TRP A 203 4.33 -3.50 6.76
CA TRP A 203 4.74 -3.56 5.36
C TRP A 203 5.58 -2.35 4.95
N ASN A 204 5.22 -1.16 5.43
CA ASN A 204 5.99 0.07 5.20
C ASN A 204 7.36 0.05 5.90
N MET A 205 7.50 -0.64 7.04
CA MET A 205 8.82 -0.84 7.67
C MET A 205 9.74 -1.71 6.79
N LEU A 206 9.18 -2.67 6.05
CA LEU A 206 9.92 -3.49 5.10
C LEU A 206 10.17 -2.75 3.78
N TYR A 207 9.19 -2.02 3.27
CA TYR A 207 9.18 -1.37 1.96
C TYR A 207 8.66 0.07 2.06
N PRO A 208 9.49 1.02 2.56
CA PRO A 208 9.07 2.42 2.76
C PRO A 208 8.58 3.12 1.49
N GLN A 209 9.06 2.70 0.32
CA GLN A 209 8.66 3.25 -0.97
C GLN A 209 7.20 2.95 -1.34
N THR A 210 6.54 1.99 -0.69
CA THR A 210 5.09 1.78 -0.87
C THR A 210 4.27 2.90 -0.23
N GLY A 211 4.85 3.60 0.75
CA GLY A 211 4.26 4.76 1.41
C GLY A 211 2.90 4.51 2.03
N ARG A 212 2.59 3.26 2.38
CA ARG A 212 1.28 2.83 2.90
C ARG A 212 0.08 3.22 1.99
N GLY A 213 0.31 3.44 0.69
CA GLY A 213 -0.70 3.98 -0.22
C GLY A 213 -0.94 5.48 -0.09
N VAL A 214 -0.08 6.21 0.62
CA VAL A 214 -0.19 7.67 0.84
C VAL A 214 0.78 8.47 -0.05
N THR A 215 2.01 8.01 -0.21
CA THR A 215 3.02 8.70 -1.05
C THR A 215 3.42 7.92 -2.29
N GLY A 216 3.09 6.62 -2.33
CA GLY A 216 3.32 5.72 -3.46
C GLY A 216 2.03 5.40 -4.24
N PHE A 217 1.96 4.17 -4.73
CA PHE A 217 0.76 3.63 -5.37
C PHE A 217 -0.43 3.60 -4.41
N MET A 218 -1.64 3.84 -4.93
CA MET A 218 -2.88 3.80 -4.16
C MET A 218 -3.58 2.45 -4.24
N ASN A 219 -3.49 1.74 -5.38
CA ASN A 219 -4.13 0.44 -5.55
C ASN A 219 -3.56 -0.60 -4.59
N ALA A 220 -4.42 -1.28 -3.85
CA ALA A 220 -4.01 -2.28 -2.88
C ALA A 220 -3.13 -3.39 -3.49
N SER A 221 -3.38 -3.77 -4.76
CA SER A 221 -2.60 -4.78 -5.49
C SER A 221 -1.16 -4.34 -5.77
N MET A 222 -0.86 -3.03 -5.68
CA MET A 222 0.47 -2.46 -5.85
C MET A 222 1.18 -2.24 -4.51
N ILE A 223 0.44 -2.18 -3.40
CA ILE A 223 1.01 -1.95 -2.06
C ILE A 223 1.57 -3.25 -1.49
N LEU A 224 0.80 -4.34 -1.51
CA LEU A 224 1.17 -5.63 -0.95
C LEU A 224 0.53 -6.80 -1.74
N PRO A 225 1.08 -8.03 -1.65
CA PRO A 225 0.45 -9.20 -2.27
C PRO A 225 -0.92 -9.49 -1.66
N LEU A 226 -2.01 -9.39 -2.45
CA LEU A 226 -3.37 -9.62 -1.97
C LEU A 226 -3.63 -11.06 -1.50
N THR A 227 -2.79 -12.02 -1.86
CA THR A 227 -2.81 -13.40 -1.34
C THR A 227 -2.64 -13.45 0.18
N MET A 228 -2.03 -12.44 0.80
CA MET A 228 -1.88 -12.35 2.25
C MET A 228 -3.18 -11.91 2.96
N ALA A 229 -4.16 -11.34 2.24
CA ALA A 229 -5.34 -10.72 2.84
C ALA A 229 -6.16 -11.68 3.72
N ARG A 230 -6.09 -12.98 3.47
CA ARG A 230 -6.81 -13.98 4.27
C ARG A 230 -6.13 -14.33 5.58
N THR A 231 -4.81 -14.33 5.60
CA THR A 231 -3.99 -14.77 6.74
C THR A 231 -3.25 -13.63 7.43
N PHE A 232 -3.40 -12.39 6.95
CA PHE A 232 -2.76 -11.21 7.52
C PHE A 232 -3.80 -10.13 7.84
N PRO A 233 -4.37 -10.14 9.07
CA PRO A 233 -5.35 -9.13 9.49
C PRO A 233 -4.77 -7.72 9.40
N LEU A 234 -5.62 -6.75 9.08
CA LEU A 234 -5.21 -5.34 8.97
C LEU A 234 -4.71 -4.77 10.30
N SER A 235 -5.28 -5.24 11.41
CA SER A 235 -4.82 -4.91 12.76
C SER A 235 -5.07 -6.09 13.68
N THR A 236 -4.04 -6.53 14.42
CA THR A 236 -4.12 -7.74 15.26
C THR A 236 -3.10 -7.73 16.39
N LEU A 237 -3.39 -8.46 17.48
CA LEU A 237 -2.48 -8.65 18.60
C LEU A 237 -1.51 -9.79 18.33
N GLY A 238 -0.25 -9.60 18.71
CA GLY A 238 0.76 -10.65 18.55
C GLY A 238 2.12 -10.28 19.09
N GLY A 239 3.11 -11.11 18.79
CA GLY A 239 4.49 -10.89 19.17
C GLY A 239 5.46 -11.82 18.45
N GLY A 240 6.72 -11.42 18.42
CA GLY A 240 7.74 -12.21 17.74
C GLY A 240 9.13 -11.63 17.85
N VAL A 241 10.03 -12.26 17.12
CA VAL A 241 11.44 -11.90 17.08
C VAL A 241 11.79 -11.36 15.67
N LEU A 242 12.60 -10.32 15.66
CA LEU A 242 13.13 -9.70 14.45
C LEU A 242 14.64 -9.88 14.43
N ARG A 243 15.17 -10.22 13.26
CA ARG A 243 16.59 -10.12 12.97
C ARG A 243 16.86 -8.87 12.15
N MET A 244 17.80 -8.08 12.61
CA MET A 244 18.21 -6.84 11.96
C MET A 244 19.57 -7.03 11.27
N LYS A 245 19.74 -6.38 10.13
CA LYS A 245 21.04 -6.19 9.47
C LYS A 245 21.11 -4.75 8.96
N GLU A 246 22.14 -4.01 9.38
CA GLU A 246 22.32 -2.61 8.95
C GLU A 246 21.06 -1.74 9.16
N LYS A 247 20.41 -1.91 10.31
CA LYS A 247 19.14 -1.24 10.69
C LYS A 247 17.92 -1.60 9.81
N GLN A 248 18.02 -2.62 8.96
CA GLN A 248 16.91 -3.14 8.18
C GLN A 248 16.47 -4.50 8.71
N ILE A 249 15.18 -4.82 8.59
CA ILE A 249 14.67 -6.14 8.95
C ILE A 249 15.16 -7.15 7.93
N GLN A 250 16.03 -8.07 8.37
CA GLN A 250 16.52 -9.19 7.58
C GLN A 250 15.62 -10.41 7.70
N GLY A 251 15.09 -10.68 8.89
CA GLY A 251 14.21 -11.81 9.14
C GLY A 251 13.19 -11.49 10.24
N ALA A 252 12.09 -12.18 10.21
CA ALA A 252 11.07 -12.11 11.26
C ALA A 252 10.40 -13.48 11.45
N LEU A 253 10.08 -13.79 12.69
CA LEU A 253 9.17 -14.86 13.08
C LEU A 253 8.20 -14.28 14.09
N VAL A 254 6.92 -14.17 13.69
CA VAL A 254 5.87 -13.50 14.46
C VAL A 254 4.67 -14.42 14.55
N ALA A 255 4.08 -14.53 15.75
CA ALA A 255 2.78 -15.17 15.94
C ALA A 255 1.76 -14.11 16.34
N TYR A 256 0.58 -14.16 15.75
CA TYR A 256 -0.49 -13.19 16.02
C TYR A 256 -1.87 -13.85 15.94
N ASP A 257 -2.86 -13.17 16.51
CA ASP A 257 -4.26 -13.58 16.48
C ASP A 257 -4.79 -13.52 15.02
N SER A 258 -5.58 -14.52 14.62
CA SER A 258 -6.21 -14.55 13.31
C SER A 258 -7.36 -13.55 13.15
N ASN A 259 -7.87 -12.99 14.26
CA ASN A 259 -8.96 -12.01 14.25
C ASN A 259 -8.46 -10.62 13.86
N ASN A 260 -9.29 -9.89 13.10
CA ASN A 260 -9.05 -8.49 12.77
C ASN A 260 -9.64 -7.57 13.85
N SER A 261 -8.80 -6.92 14.62
CA SER A 261 -9.18 -6.03 15.73
C SER A 261 -9.03 -4.54 15.40
N THR A 262 -9.20 -4.13 14.14
CA THR A 262 -8.98 -2.75 13.68
C THR A 262 -9.67 -1.70 14.55
N THR A 263 -10.92 -1.97 14.96
CA THR A 263 -11.76 -1.03 15.72
C THR A 263 -12.01 -1.46 17.17
N THR A 264 -11.42 -2.55 17.63
CA THR A 264 -11.53 -3.07 18.99
C THR A 264 -10.15 -3.17 19.66
N SER A 265 -10.10 -3.49 20.93
CA SER A 265 -8.84 -3.76 21.65
C SER A 265 -8.15 -5.04 21.14
N GLY A 266 -8.93 -6.03 20.73
CA GLY A 266 -8.48 -7.37 20.32
C GLY A 266 -8.31 -8.35 21.48
N PHE A 267 -8.50 -7.93 22.72
CA PHE A 267 -8.31 -8.82 23.88
C PHE A 267 -9.51 -9.72 24.16
N ASP A 268 -10.71 -9.29 23.80
CA ASP A 268 -11.95 -10.00 24.12
C ASP A 268 -12.11 -11.31 23.32
N GLU A 269 -11.50 -11.38 22.12
CA GLU A 269 -11.55 -12.51 21.21
C GLU A 269 -10.16 -13.07 20.90
N LEU A 270 -9.20 -12.86 21.82
CA LEU A 270 -7.79 -13.20 21.59
C LEU A 270 -7.61 -14.70 21.41
N PHE A 271 -7.17 -15.10 20.20
CA PHE A 271 -6.98 -16.49 19.75
C PHE A 271 -8.24 -17.37 19.73
N ASP A 272 -9.44 -16.82 19.84
CA ASP A 272 -10.68 -17.58 19.77
C ASP A 272 -10.84 -18.28 18.41
N ASN A 273 -10.37 -17.68 17.33
CA ASN A 273 -10.30 -18.27 15.99
C ASN A 273 -8.89 -18.73 15.60
N GLY A 274 -8.08 -19.11 16.57
CA GLY A 274 -6.73 -19.61 16.37
C GLY A 274 -5.67 -18.51 16.16
N ALA A 275 -4.49 -18.94 15.77
CA ALA A 275 -3.32 -18.10 15.61
C ALA A 275 -2.75 -18.19 14.21
N VAL A 276 -2.03 -17.16 13.81
CA VAL A 276 -1.24 -17.13 12.57
C VAL A 276 0.23 -17.03 12.90
N VAL A 277 1.05 -17.79 12.20
CA VAL A 277 2.51 -17.66 12.24
C VAL A 277 2.98 -17.09 10.93
N LEU A 278 3.75 -15.99 10.99
CA LEU A 278 4.43 -15.34 9.89
C LEU A 278 5.93 -15.61 10.01
N GLY A 279 6.53 -16.16 8.96
CA GLY A 279 7.97 -16.24 8.80
C GLY A 279 8.41 -15.51 7.55
N LEU A 280 9.50 -14.73 7.64
CA LEU A 280 10.10 -14.09 6.47
C LEU A 280 11.62 -13.99 6.59
N TRP A 281 12.28 -13.96 5.42
CA TRP A 281 13.72 -13.76 5.34
C TRP A 281 14.10 -12.97 4.08
N ARG A 282 14.98 -11.97 4.25
CA ARG A 282 15.47 -11.09 3.20
C ARG A 282 16.94 -11.37 2.90
N PHE A 283 17.25 -11.56 1.64
CA PHE A 283 18.59 -11.64 1.09
C PHE A 283 18.92 -10.29 0.43
N PHE A 284 19.95 -9.63 0.92
CA PHE A 284 20.46 -8.41 0.30
C PHE A 284 21.38 -8.80 -0.86
N THR A 285 21.20 -8.14 -1.97
CA THR A 285 21.92 -8.41 -3.23
C THR A 285 22.47 -7.11 -3.79
N GLU A 286 23.42 -7.24 -4.69
CA GLU A 286 23.98 -6.13 -5.43
C GLU A 286 24.09 -6.55 -6.91
N PHE A 287 23.57 -5.71 -7.79
CA PHE A 287 23.65 -5.90 -9.22
C PHE A 287 24.19 -4.63 -9.88
N ASN A 288 25.29 -4.73 -10.59
CA ASN A 288 26.02 -3.58 -11.18
C ASN A 288 26.31 -2.47 -10.16
N GLU A 289 26.81 -2.83 -8.98
CA GLU A 289 27.10 -1.91 -7.87
C GLU A 289 25.86 -1.18 -7.31
N LEU A 290 24.66 -1.62 -7.67
CA LEU A 290 23.40 -1.06 -7.19
C LEU A 290 22.71 -2.02 -6.23
N PRO A 291 22.22 -1.51 -5.08
CA PRO A 291 21.62 -2.36 -4.06
C PRO A 291 20.27 -2.94 -4.50
N GLY A 292 20.03 -4.16 -4.09
CA GLY A 292 18.78 -4.88 -4.26
C GLY A 292 18.48 -5.81 -3.10
N SER A 293 17.30 -6.39 -3.10
CA SER A 293 16.95 -7.40 -2.12
C SER A 293 15.90 -8.38 -2.64
N HIS A 294 15.91 -9.59 -2.08
CA HIS A 294 14.92 -10.64 -2.33
C HIS A 294 14.37 -11.12 -0.99
N LEU A 295 13.09 -10.93 -0.75
CA LEU A 295 12.42 -11.38 0.46
C LEU A 295 11.49 -12.53 0.12
N PHE A 296 11.59 -13.61 0.89
CA PHE A 296 10.68 -14.75 0.87
C PHE A 296 9.96 -14.78 2.20
N GLY A 297 8.67 -15.02 2.17
CA GLY A 297 7.88 -15.14 3.39
C GLY A 297 6.64 -15.99 3.19
N GLY A 298 6.02 -16.33 4.30
CA GLY A 298 4.77 -17.08 4.32
C GLY A 298 4.07 -16.95 5.65
N THR A 299 2.77 -17.20 5.60
CA THR A 299 1.87 -17.25 6.75
C THR A 299 1.17 -18.59 6.79
N TRP A 300 0.93 -19.08 7.98
CA TRP A 300 0.07 -20.23 8.26
C TRP A 300 -0.86 -19.90 9.43
N ALA A 301 -2.15 -20.08 9.20
CA ALA A 301 -3.20 -19.82 10.18
C ALA A 301 -3.84 -21.14 10.61
N SER A 302 -4.09 -21.30 11.91
CA SER A 302 -4.73 -22.49 12.48
C SER A 302 -6.24 -22.35 12.66
N GLY A 303 -6.81 -21.17 12.43
CA GLY A 303 -8.23 -20.89 12.65
C GLY A 303 -9.15 -21.54 11.62
N ASP A 304 -10.44 -21.40 11.83
CA ASP A 304 -11.47 -21.85 10.91
C ASP A 304 -11.86 -20.71 9.94
N PHE A 305 -11.87 -21.03 8.66
CA PHE A 305 -12.16 -20.09 7.57
C PHE A 305 -13.37 -20.58 6.78
N SER A 306 -14.19 -19.66 6.29
CA SER A 306 -15.28 -20.03 5.39
C SER A 306 -14.74 -20.70 4.12
N SER A 307 -15.20 -21.92 3.86
CA SER A 307 -14.84 -22.64 2.65
C SER A 307 -15.36 -21.92 1.40
N LEU A 308 -14.54 -21.85 0.37
CA LEU A 308 -14.93 -21.38 -0.96
C LEU A 308 -15.44 -22.53 -1.85
N ASP A 309 -15.32 -23.81 -1.40
CA ASP A 309 -15.91 -24.92 -2.12
C ASP A 309 -17.44 -24.84 -2.00
N ARG A 310 -18.11 -24.75 -3.15
CA ARG A 310 -19.56 -24.70 -3.23
C ARG A 310 -20.23 -25.93 -2.61
N LEU A 311 -19.57 -27.08 -2.58
CA LEU A 311 -20.13 -28.33 -2.03
C LEU A 311 -20.23 -28.28 -0.50
N ASP A 312 -19.46 -27.42 0.15
CA ASP A 312 -19.51 -27.22 1.59
C ASP A 312 -20.63 -26.25 2.03
N TRP A 313 -21.33 -25.62 1.07
CA TRP A 313 -22.42 -24.70 1.35
C TRP A 313 -23.75 -25.42 1.39
N ALA A 314 -24.48 -25.27 2.48
CA ALA A 314 -25.77 -25.92 2.70
C ALA A 314 -26.86 -24.90 3.02
N PHE A 315 -28.09 -25.17 2.54
CA PHE A 315 -29.26 -24.46 3.00
C PHE A 315 -29.82 -25.13 4.26
N ILE A 316 -29.77 -24.43 5.39
CA ILE A 316 -30.29 -24.89 6.68
C ILE A 316 -31.61 -24.17 6.93
N PRO A 317 -32.75 -24.90 7.05
CA PRO A 317 -34.05 -24.29 7.34
C PRO A 317 -34.00 -23.44 8.63
N GLY A 318 -34.43 -22.19 8.53
CA GLY A 318 -34.39 -21.24 9.65
C GLY A 318 -33.08 -20.45 9.80
N GLN A 319 -31.98 -20.86 9.16
CA GLN A 319 -30.69 -20.15 9.19
C GLN A 319 -30.27 -19.60 7.80
N GLY A 320 -30.89 -20.12 6.71
CA GLY A 320 -30.55 -19.73 5.35
C GLY A 320 -29.37 -20.50 4.76
N ILE A 321 -28.61 -19.88 3.86
CA ILE A 321 -27.42 -20.46 3.26
C ILE A 321 -26.25 -20.30 4.24
N THR A 322 -25.63 -21.42 4.63
CA THR A 322 -24.49 -21.48 5.57
C THR A 322 -23.27 -22.00 4.84
N ALA A 323 -22.14 -21.29 4.98
CA ALA A 323 -20.86 -21.74 4.48
C ALA A 323 -20.28 -22.86 5.36
N GLY A 324 -19.71 -23.87 4.75
CA GLY A 324 -18.84 -24.80 5.46
C GLY A 324 -17.58 -24.12 5.98
N GLN A 325 -16.92 -24.76 6.92
CA GLN A 325 -15.69 -24.27 7.50
C GLN A 325 -14.52 -25.16 7.02
N GLN A 326 -13.42 -24.51 6.68
CA GLN A 326 -12.13 -25.12 6.38
C GLN A 326 -11.16 -24.76 7.48
N SER A 327 -10.55 -25.77 8.09
CA SER A 327 -9.56 -25.54 9.16
C SER A 327 -8.20 -25.22 8.57
N GLY A 328 -7.64 -24.11 8.97
CA GLY A 328 -6.37 -23.61 8.49
C GLY A 328 -6.47 -22.82 7.17
N SER A 329 -5.45 -22.03 6.94
CA SER A 329 -5.20 -21.31 5.68
C SER A 329 -3.71 -20.94 5.60
N TRP A 330 -3.19 -20.73 4.40
CA TRP A 330 -1.80 -20.36 4.22
C TRP A 330 -1.62 -19.37 3.07
N SER A 331 -0.53 -18.60 3.13
CA SER A 331 -0.04 -17.86 1.98
C SER A 331 1.49 -17.86 1.94
N LEU A 332 2.02 -17.79 0.71
CA LEU A 332 3.44 -17.59 0.44
C LEU A 332 3.61 -16.32 -0.35
N PHE A 333 4.68 -15.59 -0.11
CA PHE A 333 4.97 -14.38 -0.88
C PHE A 333 6.47 -14.21 -1.13
N TYR A 334 6.75 -13.56 -2.24
CA TYR A 334 8.08 -13.17 -2.67
C TYR A 334 8.08 -11.72 -3.11
N VAL A 335 9.09 -10.97 -2.67
CA VAL A 335 9.27 -9.56 -3.07
C VAL A 335 10.70 -9.35 -3.51
N ALA A 336 10.86 -8.82 -4.71
CA ALA A 336 12.15 -8.38 -5.24
C ALA A 336 12.18 -6.87 -5.35
N GLU A 337 13.26 -6.28 -4.88
CA GLU A 337 13.56 -4.86 -5.00
C GLU A 337 14.96 -4.70 -5.61
N GLN A 338 15.11 -3.81 -6.61
CA GLN A 338 16.39 -3.52 -7.25
C GLN A 338 16.48 -2.06 -7.63
N LYS A 339 17.53 -1.37 -7.18
CA LYS A 339 17.87 -0.07 -7.75
C LYS A 339 18.43 -0.27 -9.16
N LEU A 340 17.85 0.44 -10.12
CA LEU A 340 18.25 0.40 -11.52
C LEU A 340 19.18 1.56 -11.87
N MET A 341 19.04 2.67 -11.15
CA MET A 341 19.86 3.86 -11.30
C MET A 341 19.91 4.61 -9.96
N VAL A 342 21.07 5.08 -9.60
CA VAL A 342 21.28 6.04 -8.51
C VAL A 342 22.24 7.09 -9.03
N ASP A 343 21.89 8.37 -8.92
CA ASP A 343 22.75 9.48 -9.29
C ASP A 343 23.90 9.58 -8.24
N PRO A 344 25.17 9.41 -8.65
CA PRO A 344 26.30 9.47 -7.70
C PRO A 344 26.45 10.82 -7.00
N CYS A 345 26.01 11.90 -7.64
CA CYS A 345 26.08 13.25 -7.12
C CYS A 345 24.89 13.63 -6.23
N ASN A 346 23.76 12.99 -6.45
CA ASN A 346 22.55 13.17 -5.65
C ASN A 346 21.82 11.84 -5.48
N PRO A 347 22.12 11.04 -4.46
CA PRO A 347 21.49 9.73 -4.24
C PRO A 347 19.98 9.75 -4.06
N LYS A 348 19.37 10.93 -3.82
CA LYS A 348 17.91 11.08 -3.84
C LYS A 348 17.34 10.83 -5.24
N ARG A 349 18.11 11.12 -6.29
CA ARG A 349 17.73 10.83 -7.67
C ARG A 349 18.00 9.38 -7.98
N ASN A 350 16.96 8.59 -8.03
CA ASN A 350 17.10 7.16 -8.28
C ASN A 350 15.88 6.60 -9.00
N VAL A 351 16.09 5.45 -9.63
CA VAL A 351 15.03 4.61 -10.20
C VAL A 351 15.14 3.23 -9.59
N GLY A 352 14.03 2.71 -9.08
CA GLY A 352 13.94 1.38 -8.51
C GLY A 352 12.85 0.56 -9.17
N LEU A 353 13.07 -0.75 -9.20
CA LEU A 353 12.10 -1.79 -9.55
C LEU A 353 11.62 -2.44 -8.25
N LEU A 354 10.30 -2.59 -8.11
CA LEU A 354 9.68 -3.41 -7.08
C LEU A 354 8.81 -4.46 -7.79
N SER A 355 8.93 -5.71 -7.39
CA SER A 355 8.09 -6.80 -7.90
C SER A 355 7.65 -7.67 -6.75
N GLN A 356 6.34 -7.92 -6.64
CA GLN A 356 5.75 -8.67 -5.54
C GLN A 356 4.90 -9.80 -6.12
N TRP A 357 5.03 -11.00 -5.55
CA TRP A 357 4.32 -12.20 -5.96
C TRP A 357 3.77 -12.93 -4.75
N GLY A 358 2.62 -13.54 -4.89
CA GLY A 358 2.01 -14.30 -3.82
C GLY A 358 1.25 -15.51 -4.33
N LEU A 359 1.17 -16.52 -3.46
CA LEU A 359 0.36 -17.73 -3.62
C LEU A 359 -0.46 -17.89 -2.34
N ALA A 360 -1.68 -18.37 -2.43
CA ALA A 360 -2.51 -18.65 -1.27
C ALA A 360 -3.34 -19.92 -1.45
N ASP A 361 -3.89 -20.37 -0.35
CA ASP A 361 -4.81 -21.48 -0.25
C ASP A 361 -6.09 -21.18 -1.04
N GLU A 362 -6.36 -21.95 -2.08
CA GLU A 362 -7.52 -21.72 -2.94
C GLU A 362 -8.86 -22.14 -2.32
N GLU A 363 -8.84 -22.90 -1.20
CA GLU A 363 -10.05 -23.31 -0.47
C GLU A 363 -10.60 -22.21 0.40
N THR A 364 -9.74 -21.26 0.82
CA THR A 364 -10.12 -20.21 1.78
C THR A 364 -9.90 -18.79 1.23
N SER A 365 -9.04 -18.63 0.23
CA SER A 365 -8.69 -17.33 -0.35
C SER A 365 -9.29 -17.15 -1.74
N PRO A 366 -9.91 -15.99 -2.05
CA PRO A 366 -10.36 -15.68 -3.41
C PRO A 366 -9.19 -15.56 -4.39
N TYR A 367 -7.98 -15.22 -3.91
CA TYR A 367 -6.77 -15.10 -4.73
C TYR A 367 -5.95 -16.39 -4.62
N ARG A 368 -5.79 -17.11 -5.73
CA ARG A 368 -4.87 -18.25 -5.82
C ARG A 368 -3.42 -17.77 -5.94
N TRP A 369 -3.20 -16.75 -6.76
CA TRP A 369 -1.92 -16.11 -6.91
C TRP A 369 -2.08 -14.64 -7.32
N THR A 370 -1.12 -13.82 -6.95
CA THR A 370 -1.06 -12.41 -7.36
C THR A 370 0.37 -12.07 -7.76
N GLY A 371 0.51 -11.10 -8.66
CA GLY A 371 1.80 -10.56 -9.02
C GLY A 371 1.70 -9.11 -9.45
N ASN A 372 2.70 -8.33 -9.11
CA ASN A 372 2.88 -6.98 -9.63
C ASN A 372 4.33 -6.68 -9.98
N VAL A 373 4.50 -5.72 -10.86
CA VAL A 373 5.80 -5.13 -11.21
C VAL A 373 5.63 -3.62 -11.29
N ALA A 374 6.48 -2.89 -10.61
CA ALA A 374 6.44 -1.44 -10.53
C ALA A 374 7.83 -0.82 -10.74
N LEU A 375 7.87 0.27 -11.48
CA LEU A 375 8.99 1.19 -11.54
C LEU A 375 8.63 2.43 -10.74
N GLN A 376 9.53 2.83 -9.86
CA GLN A 376 9.43 4.08 -9.11
C GLN A 376 10.69 4.90 -9.33
N ALA A 377 10.51 6.19 -9.59
CA ALA A 377 11.58 7.13 -9.84
C ALA A 377 11.43 8.33 -8.92
N GLN A 378 12.51 8.78 -8.32
CA GLN A 378 12.56 9.98 -7.49
C GLN A 378 13.55 11.00 -8.08
N GLY A 379 13.18 12.28 -8.05
CA GLY A 379 14.04 13.38 -8.41
C GLY A 379 14.40 13.48 -9.88
N MET A 380 13.61 12.88 -10.80
CA MET A 380 13.96 12.84 -12.23
C MET A 380 13.75 14.17 -12.96
N ILE A 381 12.98 15.08 -12.38
CA ILE A 381 12.77 16.41 -12.94
C ILE A 381 13.74 17.39 -12.26
N ARG A 382 14.48 18.15 -13.07
CA ARG A 382 15.45 19.11 -12.55
C ARG A 382 14.80 20.14 -11.63
N GLY A 383 15.37 20.31 -10.43
CA GLY A 383 14.83 21.19 -9.39
C GLY A 383 13.66 20.60 -8.60
N ARG A 384 13.33 19.31 -8.82
CA ARG A 384 12.24 18.58 -8.17
C ARG A 384 12.76 17.27 -7.56
N ASP A 385 13.79 17.36 -6.73
CA ASP A 385 14.54 16.19 -6.21
C ASP A 385 13.72 15.31 -5.25
N ASN A 386 12.65 15.85 -4.68
CA ASN A 386 11.79 15.11 -3.75
C ASN A 386 10.52 14.57 -4.40
N ASP A 387 10.24 14.91 -5.67
CA ASP A 387 9.08 14.38 -6.37
C ASP A 387 9.27 12.92 -6.73
N THR A 388 8.18 12.15 -6.70
CA THR A 388 8.18 10.75 -7.07
C THR A 388 7.19 10.47 -8.20
N LEU A 389 7.60 9.59 -9.11
CA LEU A 389 6.78 9.05 -10.19
C LEU A 389 6.77 7.54 -10.07
N GLY A 390 5.61 6.92 -10.21
CA GLY A 390 5.50 5.47 -10.28
C GLY A 390 4.64 5.03 -11.45
N VAL A 391 5.01 3.89 -12.04
CA VAL A 391 4.19 3.17 -13.02
C VAL A 391 4.28 1.70 -12.70
N GLY A 392 3.13 1.02 -12.67
CA GLY A 392 3.08 -0.39 -12.35
C GLY A 392 1.91 -1.11 -12.99
N TYR A 393 2.03 -2.42 -13.01
CA TYR A 393 1.03 -3.35 -13.51
C TYR A 393 0.86 -4.49 -12.51
N PHE A 394 -0.36 -4.93 -12.31
CA PHE A 394 -0.69 -6.08 -11.47
C PHE A 394 -1.62 -7.06 -12.19
N TYR A 395 -1.53 -8.32 -11.77
CA TYR A 395 -2.44 -9.38 -12.18
C TYR A 395 -2.77 -10.27 -10.98
N SER A 396 -4.02 -10.69 -10.85
CA SER A 396 -4.48 -11.60 -9.81
C SER A 396 -5.31 -12.73 -10.42
N GLY A 397 -4.77 -13.94 -10.28
CA GLY A 397 -5.46 -15.18 -10.64
C GLY A 397 -6.37 -15.59 -9.48
N LEU A 398 -7.67 -15.59 -9.72
CA LEU A 398 -8.65 -15.99 -8.72
C LEU A 398 -8.70 -17.52 -8.58
N SER A 399 -9.06 -18.00 -7.37
CA SER A 399 -9.20 -19.45 -7.11
C SER A 399 -10.34 -20.04 -7.94
N GLY A 400 -10.17 -21.29 -8.35
CA GLY A 400 -11.21 -22.02 -9.08
C GLY A 400 -12.47 -22.21 -8.25
N GLN A 401 -12.31 -22.39 -6.94
CA GLN A 401 -13.40 -22.55 -6.00
C GLN A 401 -14.19 -21.24 -5.85
N PHE A 402 -13.52 -20.10 -5.71
CA PHE A 402 -14.16 -18.80 -5.68
C PHE A 402 -14.95 -18.51 -6.96
N LYS A 403 -14.36 -18.79 -8.14
CA LYS A 403 -15.07 -18.65 -9.43
C LYS A 403 -16.30 -19.56 -9.50
N SER A 404 -16.18 -20.81 -9.03
CA SER A 404 -17.31 -21.75 -8.97
C SER A 404 -18.41 -21.28 -8.04
N LEU A 405 -18.07 -20.73 -6.87
CA LEU A 405 -19.01 -20.19 -5.89
C LEU A 405 -19.74 -18.97 -6.47
N GLN A 406 -19.04 -18.12 -7.19
CA GLN A 406 -19.57 -16.88 -7.81
C GLN A 406 -20.03 -17.06 -9.27
N ARG A 407 -20.27 -18.30 -9.70
CA ARG A 407 -20.61 -18.66 -11.09
C ARG A 407 -21.73 -17.83 -11.71
N GLN A 408 -22.69 -17.38 -10.91
CA GLN A 408 -23.82 -16.57 -11.38
C GLN A 408 -23.40 -15.17 -11.86
N PHE A 409 -22.20 -14.69 -11.49
CA PHE A 409 -21.66 -13.38 -11.85
C PHE A 409 -20.58 -13.45 -12.92
N ASP A 410 -20.31 -14.65 -13.45
CA ASP A 410 -19.26 -14.88 -14.46
C ASP A 410 -17.93 -14.20 -14.09
N VAL A 411 -17.35 -14.68 -12.98
CA VAL A 411 -16.15 -14.09 -12.40
C VAL A 411 -14.88 -14.64 -13.05
N ASP A 412 -14.01 -13.76 -13.54
CA ASP A 412 -12.69 -14.13 -14.08
C ASP A 412 -11.55 -13.39 -13.33
N ASN A 413 -10.31 -13.66 -13.71
CA ASN A 413 -9.13 -13.03 -13.16
C ASN A 413 -9.17 -11.51 -13.37
N LEU A 414 -8.45 -10.81 -12.53
CA LEU A 414 -8.39 -9.35 -12.61
C LEU A 414 -6.97 -8.88 -12.91
N GLN A 415 -6.86 -7.73 -13.54
CA GLN A 415 -5.60 -7.08 -13.85
C GLN A 415 -5.78 -5.57 -13.91
N GLY A 416 -4.67 -4.86 -13.84
CA GLY A 416 -4.72 -3.42 -13.97
C GLY A 416 -3.35 -2.77 -13.95
N GLY A 417 -3.35 -1.48 -14.16
CA GLY A 417 -2.17 -0.65 -14.08
C GLY A 417 -2.46 0.66 -13.37
N GLU A 418 -1.42 1.21 -12.78
CA GLU A 418 -1.47 2.48 -12.09
C GLU A 418 -0.26 3.33 -12.48
N ILE A 419 -0.49 4.60 -12.70
CA ILE A 419 0.55 5.62 -12.83
C ILE A 419 0.22 6.78 -11.91
N TYR A 420 1.22 7.22 -11.15
CA TYR A 420 1.07 8.39 -10.29
C TYR A 420 2.26 9.34 -10.42
N TYR A 421 2.01 10.61 -10.13
CA TYR A 421 3.03 11.62 -9.91
C TYR A 421 2.75 12.34 -8.60
N ASN A 422 3.67 12.20 -7.63
CA ASN A 422 3.61 12.87 -6.34
C ASN A 422 4.54 14.08 -6.34
N ALA A 423 3.98 15.27 -6.28
CA ALA A 423 4.68 16.53 -6.24
C ALA A 423 4.86 16.97 -4.78
N THR A 424 6.09 17.14 -4.34
CA THR A 424 6.43 17.78 -3.06
C THR A 424 6.37 19.29 -3.23
N ILE A 425 5.25 19.90 -2.87
CA ILE A 425 5.03 21.35 -3.01
C ILE A 425 5.81 22.12 -1.93
N THR A 426 5.71 21.64 -0.69
CA THR A 426 6.54 22.03 0.45
C THR A 426 6.94 20.74 1.19
N PRO A 427 7.89 20.77 2.16
CA PRO A 427 8.20 19.57 2.94
C PRO A 427 6.99 18.97 3.66
N TRP A 428 5.98 19.76 3.98
CA TRP A 428 4.76 19.34 4.68
C TRP A 428 3.54 19.18 3.77
N PHE A 429 3.61 19.56 2.49
CA PHE A 429 2.48 19.43 1.55
C PHE A 429 2.86 18.68 0.28
N HIS A 430 2.21 17.55 0.08
CA HIS A 430 2.36 16.71 -1.10
C HIS A 430 1.04 16.65 -1.87
N LEU A 431 1.12 16.78 -3.20
CA LEU A 431 -0.01 16.65 -4.09
C LEU A 431 0.28 15.55 -5.12
N THR A 432 -0.61 14.57 -5.21
CA THR A 432 -0.47 13.46 -6.16
C THR A 432 -1.60 13.49 -7.18
N ALA A 433 -1.25 13.34 -8.45
CA ALA A 433 -2.17 12.94 -9.50
C ALA A 433 -2.00 11.44 -9.75
N ASP A 434 -3.10 10.72 -9.90
CA ASP A 434 -3.14 9.27 -10.04
C ASP A 434 -4.13 8.87 -11.13
N LEU A 435 -3.77 7.87 -11.91
CA LEU A 435 -4.61 7.26 -12.93
C LEU A 435 -4.48 5.74 -12.84
N GLN A 436 -5.60 5.07 -12.70
CA GLN A 436 -5.67 3.62 -12.69
C GLN A 436 -6.58 3.13 -13.81
N ILE A 437 -6.18 2.02 -14.43
CA ILE A 437 -6.99 1.26 -15.38
C ILE A 437 -7.10 -0.15 -14.81
N VAL A 438 -8.31 -0.55 -14.41
CA VAL A 438 -8.55 -1.81 -13.72
C VAL A 438 -9.62 -2.61 -14.47
N GLU A 439 -9.26 -3.80 -14.91
CA GLU A 439 -10.20 -4.78 -15.43
C GLU A 439 -10.84 -5.48 -14.23
N PRO A 440 -12.14 -5.26 -13.96
CA PRO A 440 -12.80 -5.89 -12.81
C PRO A 440 -12.97 -7.39 -13.05
N SER A 441 -13.07 -8.14 -11.95
CA SER A 441 -13.22 -9.61 -12.00
C SER A 441 -14.59 -10.07 -12.53
N VAL A 442 -15.58 -9.20 -12.62
CA VAL A 442 -16.96 -9.52 -13.06
C VAL A 442 -17.09 -9.14 -14.53
N GLU A 443 -17.36 -10.14 -15.40
CA GLU A 443 -17.31 -9.97 -16.86
C GLU A 443 -18.30 -8.94 -17.43
N PHE A 444 -19.44 -8.73 -16.78
CA PHE A 444 -20.43 -7.76 -17.25
C PHE A 444 -20.08 -6.30 -16.89
N ASN A 445 -19.01 -6.09 -16.12
CA ASN A 445 -18.51 -4.74 -15.84
C ASN A 445 -17.41 -4.37 -16.82
N ASP A 446 -17.54 -3.20 -17.41
CA ASP A 446 -16.49 -2.66 -18.28
C ASP A 446 -15.25 -2.27 -17.46
N THR A 447 -14.08 -2.27 -18.12
CA THR A 447 -12.82 -1.82 -17.55
C THR A 447 -12.95 -0.45 -16.92
N ALA A 448 -12.70 -0.36 -15.61
CA ALA A 448 -12.77 0.89 -14.86
C ALA A 448 -11.55 1.77 -15.14
N VAL A 449 -11.80 3.03 -15.45
CA VAL A 449 -10.78 4.09 -15.51
C VAL A 449 -11.01 5.01 -14.32
N VAL A 450 -10.08 5.01 -13.39
CA VAL A 450 -10.16 5.77 -12.14
C VAL A 450 -9.14 6.89 -12.18
N PHE A 451 -9.59 8.11 -11.96
CA PHE A 451 -8.74 9.28 -11.77
C PHE A 451 -8.76 9.70 -10.31
N GLY A 452 -7.61 10.03 -9.75
CA GLY A 452 -7.45 10.45 -8.36
C GLY A 452 -6.57 11.67 -8.19
N LEU A 453 -6.97 12.53 -7.26
CA LEU A 453 -6.12 13.55 -6.66
C LEU A 453 -5.99 13.25 -5.18
N ARG A 454 -4.76 13.22 -4.68
CA ARG A 454 -4.45 13.01 -3.26
C ARG A 454 -3.64 14.18 -2.75
N ALA A 455 -4.12 14.81 -1.68
CA ALA A 455 -3.43 15.87 -0.97
C ALA A 455 -3.04 15.37 0.43
N GLN A 456 -1.75 15.41 0.77
CA GLN A 456 -1.25 15.06 2.10
C GLN A 456 -0.64 16.28 2.76
N LEU A 457 -1.03 16.51 4.01
CA LEU A 457 -0.48 17.54 4.89
C LEU A 457 0.20 16.85 6.09
N LEU A 458 1.48 17.14 6.30
CA LEU A 458 2.18 16.78 7.54
C LEU A 458 1.95 17.91 8.54
N LEU A 459 1.21 17.59 9.62
CA LEU A 459 0.70 18.59 10.58
C LEU A 459 1.74 18.98 11.63
#